data_228d17339229a6887f74ea40b4f04965
#
_entry.id   228d17339229a6887f74ea40b4f04965
#
_cell.length_a   1.000
_cell.length_b   1.000
_cell.length_c   1.000
_cell.angle_alpha   90.00
_cell.angle_beta   90.00
_cell.angle_gamma   90.00
#
_symmetry.space_group_name_H-M   'P 1'
#
loop_
_entity.id
_entity.type
_entity.pdbx_description
1 polymer ?
#
loop_
_entity_poly.entity_id
_entity_poly.type
_entity_poly.pdbx_seq_one_letter_code
_entity_poly.pdbx_strand_id
1 'polypeptide(L)'
;MDGPFTTRQLLRLDEALRIADQATGLVFSVYLGELDEPVRAHAEKLHGQLADPARAVLIAVSPNQRLLEIVTGSQARKRITDRQAKVAAMSMAASFGGGDLAGGVISGLDQLATQAGKH
;
A
#
# COMPACT_ATOMS: atom_id res chain seq x y z
N MET A 1 -3.86 -21.29 -10.22
CA MET A 1 -2.67 -20.88 -9.86
C MET A 1 -2.72 -19.75 -8.98
N ASP A 2 -1.81 -19.82 -8.33
CA ASP A 2 -1.82 -19.00 -7.30
C ASP A 2 -0.89 -17.93 -7.52
N GLY A 3 -1.23 -16.76 -7.38
CA GLY A 3 -0.38 -15.65 -7.30
C GLY A 3 0.38 -15.71 -6.00
N PRO A 4 1.12 -14.65 -5.69
CA PRO A 4 1.85 -14.55 -4.43
C PRO A 4 0.90 -14.46 -3.23
N PHE A 5 -0.38 -14.23 -3.47
CA PHE A 5 -1.40 -14.12 -2.42
C PHE A 5 -2.47 -15.17 -2.67
N THR A 6 -2.83 -15.92 -1.63
CA THR A 6 -3.94 -16.87 -1.68
C THR A 6 -5.25 -16.10 -1.61
N THR A 7 -6.36 -16.79 -1.93
CA THR A 7 -7.69 -16.19 -1.80
C THR A 7 -7.94 -15.72 -0.36
N ARG A 8 -7.55 -16.52 0.63
CA ARG A 8 -7.71 -16.15 2.04
C ARG A 8 -6.93 -14.89 2.37
N GLN A 9 -5.69 -14.78 1.86
CA GLN A 9 -4.85 -13.60 2.09
C GLN A 9 -5.45 -12.37 1.45
N LEU A 10 -6.01 -12.50 0.23
CA LEU A 10 -6.67 -11.38 -0.44
C LEU A 10 -7.89 -10.90 0.33
N LEU A 11 -8.67 -11.82 0.89
CA LEU A 11 -9.82 -11.45 1.71
C LEU A 11 -9.40 -10.72 2.99
N ARG A 12 -8.32 -11.16 3.62
CA ARG A 12 -7.78 -10.48 4.79
C ARG A 12 -7.28 -9.08 4.44
N LEU A 13 -6.65 -8.95 3.27
CA LEU A 13 -6.17 -7.65 2.81
C LEU A 13 -7.34 -6.70 2.55
N ASP A 14 -8.40 -7.18 1.88
CA ASP A 14 -9.59 -6.36 1.63
C ASP A 14 -10.20 -5.86 2.92
N GLU A 15 -10.28 -6.73 3.93
CA GLU A 15 -10.83 -6.32 5.22
C GLU A 15 -9.94 -5.28 5.90
N ALA A 16 -8.61 -5.47 5.83
CA ALA A 16 -7.67 -4.53 6.41
C ALA A 16 -7.78 -3.16 5.75
N LEU A 17 -7.95 -3.14 4.42
CA LEU A 17 -8.14 -1.90 3.68
C LEU A 17 -9.40 -1.17 4.13
N ARG A 18 -10.50 -1.90 4.25
CA ARG A 18 -11.78 -1.32 4.66
C ARG A 18 -11.70 -0.74 6.07
N ILE A 19 -11.05 -1.46 6.98
CA ILE A 19 -10.88 -1.00 8.36
C ILE A 19 -10.04 0.26 8.39
N ALA A 20 -8.94 0.29 7.62
CA ALA A 20 -8.07 1.46 7.54
C ALA A 20 -8.82 2.67 7.00
N ASP A 21 -9.63 2.48 5.96
CA ASP A 21 -10.42 3.57 5.38
C ASP A 21 -11.37 4.15 6.41
N GLN A 22 -12.10 3.28 7.11
CA GLN A 22 -13.07 3.72 8.11
C GLN A 22 -12.42 4.45 9.27
N ALA A 23 -11.26 3.97 9.70
CA ALA A 23 -10.58 4.55 10.86
C ALA A 23 -9.99 5.92 10.53
N THR A 24 -9.49 6.11 9.32
CA THR A 24 -8.68 7.29 8.97
C THR A 24 -9.42 8.33 8.13
N GLY A 25 -10.44 7.91 7.40
CA GLY A 25 -11.09 8.78 6.41
C GLY A 25 -10.31 8.90 5.12
N LEU A 26 -9.17 8.23 5.00
CA LEU A 26 -8.40 8.14 3.76
C LEU A 26 -8.87 6.94 2.96
N VAL A 27 -8.39 6.82 1.73
CA VAL A 27 -8.72 5.71 0.85
C VAL A 27 -7.43 4.93 0.58
N PHE A 28 -7.35 3.71 1.10
CA PHE A 28 -6.19 2.86 0.89
C PHE A 28 -6.46 1.88 -0.25
N SER A 29 -5.49 1.71 -1.14
CA SER A 29 -5.60 0.78 -2.26
C SER A 29 -4.29 0.03 -2.42
N VAL A 30 -4.38 -1.20 -2.91
CA VAL A 30 -3.20 -2.02 -3.20
C VAL A 30 -3.25 -2.42 -4.66
N TYR A 31 -2.14 -2.20 -5.36
CA TYR A 31 -1.94 -2.71 -6.70
C TYR A 31 -0.97 -3.88 -6.61
N LEU A 32 -1.33 -4.99 -7.22
CA LEU A 32 -0.49 -6.18 -7.30
C LEU A 32 -0.24 -6.49 -8.76
N GLY A 33 0.99 -6.31 -9.21
CA GLY A 33 1.33 -6.55 -10.61
C GLY A 33 2.69 -5.99 -10.94
N GLU A 34 3.04 -6.05 -12.24
CA GLU A 34 4.32 -5.54 -12.72
C GLU A 34 4.36 -4.03 -12.66
N LEU A 35 5.53 -3.50 -12.37
CA LEU A 35 5.77 -2.06 -12.37
C LEU A 35 6.80 -1.72 -13.44
N ASP A 36 6.41 -0.84 -14.35
CA ASP A 36 7.28 -0.40 -15.44
C ASP A 36 8.28 0.63 -14.94
N GLU A 37 9.41 0.74 -15.62
CA GLU A 37 10.38 1.76 -15.29
C GLU A 37 10.08 3.05 -16.02
N PRO A 38 10.24 4.18 -15.37
CA PRO A 38 10.69 4.36 -13.98
C PRO A 38 9.60 3.93 -12.99
N VAL A 39 9.97 3.11 -12.03
CA VAL A 39 9.02 2.47 -11.12
C VAL A 39 8.15 3.49 -10.38
N ARG A 40 8.78 4.53 -9.84
CA ARG A 40 8.05 5.57 -9.10
C ARG A 40 7.03 6.27 -9.99
N ALA A 41 7.40 6.59 -11.23
CA ALA A 41 6.50 7.27 -12.17
C ALA A 41 5.29 6.39 -12.48
N HIS A 42 5.50 5.09 -12.67
CA HIS A 42 4.40 4.18 -12.93
C HIS A 42 3.46 4.10 -11.73
N ALA A 43 4.03 4.00 -10.52
CA ALA A 43 3.22 3.98 -9.31
C ALA A 43 2.40 5.27 -9.16
N GLU A 44 2.98 6.41 -9.47
CA GLU A 44 2.26 7.68 -9.41
C GLU A 44 1.13 7.74 -10.42
N LYS A 45 1.35 7.19 -11.61
CA LYS A 45 0.32 7.13 -12.62
C LYS A 45 -0.86 6.25 -12.17
N LEU A 46 -0.57 5.10 -11.57
CA LEU A 46 -1.59 4.22 -11.02
C LEU A 46 -2.37 4.92 -9.92
N HIS A 47 -1.69 5.65 -9.06
CA HIS A 47 -2.31 6.41 -7.99
C HIS A 47 -3.28 7.45 -8.57
N GLY A 48 -2.87 8.16 -9.61
CA GLY A 48 -3.69 9.20 -10.24
C GLY A 48 -4.96 8.68 -10.88
N GLN A 49 -5.04 7.37 -11.14
CA GLN A 49 -6.22 6.75 -11.74
C GLN A 49 -7.26 6.33 -10.69
N LEU A 50 -6.95 6.46 -9.41
CA LEU A 50 -7.88 6.10 -8.35
C LEU A 50 -9.03 7.12 -8.27
N ALA A 51 -10.13 6.70 -7.66
CA ALA A 51 -11.36 7.50 -7.63
C ALA A 51 -11.21 8.83 -6.88
N ASP A 52 -10.39 8.87 -5.84
CA ASP A 52 -10.19 10.08 -5.04
C ASP A 52 -8.70 10.19 -4.73
N PRO A 53 -7.89 10.56 -5.74
CA PRO A 53 -6.42 10.51 -5.58
C PRO A 53 -5.91 11.40 -4.46
N ALA A 54 -6.54 12.54 -4.21
CA ALA A 54 -6.06 13.46 -3.18
C ALA A 54 -6.03 12.80 -1.80
N ARG A 55 -7.03 11.97 -1.49
CA ARG A 55 -7.13 11.26 -0.21
C ARG A 55 -6.61 9.83 -0.28
N ALA A 56 -6.11 9.41 -1.43
CA ALA A 56 -5.73 8.02 -1.63
C ALA A 56 -4.29 7.75 -1.25
N VAL A 57 -4.08 6.57 -0.66
CA VAL A 57 -2.76 6.01 -0.40
C VAL A 57 -2.68 4.72 -1.21
N LEU A 58 -1.79 4.67 -2.19
CA LEU A 58 -1.60 3.48 -3.01
C LEU A 58 -0.36 2.74 -2.55
N ILE A 59 -0.53 1.45 -2.30
CA ILE A 59 0.58 0.54 -2.03
C ILE A 59 0.74 -0.32 -3.28
N ALA A 60 1.75 -0.01 -4.08
CA ALA A 60 2.02 -0.72 -5.33
C ALA A 60 3.07 -1.79 -5.08
N VAL A 61 2.70 -3.04 -5.30
CA VAL A 61 3.54 -4.19 -5.00
C VAL A 61 3.77 -5.01 -6.25
N SER A 62 5.03 -5.24 -6.59
CA SER A 62 5.40 -6.16 -7.64
C SER A 62 6.20 -7.31 -7.02
N PRO A 63 5.55 -8.43 -6.68
CA PRO A 63 6.25 -9.54 -6.03
C PRO A 63 7.34 -10.15 -6.91
N ASN A 64 7.07 -10.28 -8.21
CA ASN A 64 8.05 -10.87 -9.12
C ASN A 64 9.31 -10.04 -9.27
N GLN A 65 9.16 -8.73 -9.24
CA GLN A 65 10.29 -7.80 -9.38
C GLN A 65 10.89 -7.42 -8.03
N ARG A 66 10.25 -7.82 -6.93
CA ARG A 66 10.61 -7.45 -5.57
C ARG A 66 10.65 -5.94 -5.38
N LEU A 67 9.61 -5.27 -5.91
CA LEU A 67 9.47 -3.83 -5.84
C LEU A 67 8.24 -3.45 -5.05
N LEU A 68 8.32 -2.34 -4.33
CA LEU A 68 7.20 -1.82 -3.56
C LEU A 68 7.33 -0.30 -3.48
N GLU A 69 6.24 0.39 -3.82
CA GLU A 69 6.16 1.85 -3.73
C GLU A 69 4.89 2.25 -3.01
N ILE A 70 4.97 3.29 -2.20
CA ILE A 70 3.79 3.88 -1.57
C ILE A 70 3.65 5.30 -2.07
N VAL A 71 2.49 5.61 -2.63
CA VAL A 71 2.19 6.95 -3.14
C VAL A 71 1.03 7.53 -2.36
N THR A 72 1.22 8.71 -1.81
CA THR A 72 0.19 9.41 -1.04
C THR A 72 -0.29 10.62 -1.81
N GLY A 73 -1.61 10.82 -1.85
CA GLY A 73 -2.21 12.00 -2.47
C GLY A 73 -2.00 13.25 -1.64
N SER A 74 -2.38 14.39 -2.19
CA SER A 74 -2.10 15.70 -1.59
C SER A 74 -2.73 15.86 -0.20
N GLN A 75 -3.92 15.32 0.02
CA GLN A 75 -4.57 15.38 1.33
C GLN A 75 -4.00 14.31 2.26
N ALA A 76 -3.77 13.10 1.74
CA ALA A 76 -3.21 12.01 2.53
C ALA A 76 -1.84 12.37 3.08
N ARG A 77 -1.04 13.10 2.31
CA ARG A 77 0.31 13.51 2.70
C ARG A 77 0.34 14.40 3.93
N LYS A 78 -0.76 15.07 4.20
CA LYS A 78 -0.87 15.89 5.40
C LYS A 78 -0.96 15.05 6.67
N ARG A 79 -1.32 13.77 6.53
CA ARG A 79 -1.50 12.87 7.65
C ARG A 79 -0.46 11.76 7.71
N ILE A 80 0.08 11.39 6.56
CA ILE A 80 1.17 10.42 6.44
C ILE A 80 2.29 11.11 5.66
N THR A 81 3.37 11.45 6.34
CA THR A 81 4.48 12.13 5.67
C THR A 81 5.21 11.21 4.73
N ASP A 82 5.94 11.77 3.78
CA ASP A 82 6.76 10.98 2.85
C ASP A 82 7.75 10.08 3.60
N ARG A 83 8.31 10.59 4.69
CA ARG A 83 9.24 9.82 5.51
C ARG A 83 8.56 8.63 6.15
N GLN A 84 7.35 8.81 6.69
CA GLN A 84 6.58 7.73 7.29
C GLN A 84 6.21 6.68 6.25
N ALA A 85 5.81 7.12 5.06
CA ALA A 85 5.48 6.21 3.97
C ALA A 85 6.71 5.41 3.55
N LYS A 86 7.86 6.05 3.48
CA LYS A 86 9.11 5.38 3.10
C LYS A 86 9.51 4.32 4.12
N VAL A 87 9.38 4.64 5.41
CA VAL A 87 9.69 3.67 6.47
C VAL A 87 8.74 2.47 6.40
N ALA A 88 7.45 2.72 6.17
CA ALA A 88 6.49 1.63 6.01
C ALA A 88 6.81 0.78 4.78
N ALA A 89 7.20 1.41 3.67
CA ALA A 89 7.58 0.68 2.46
C ALA A 89 8.78 -0.23 2.71
N MET A 90 9.78 0.27 3.42
CA MET A 90 10.97 -0.51 3.76
C MET A 90 10.60 -1.71 4.64
N SER A 91 9.72 -1.49 5.60
CA SER A 91 9.24 -2.56 6.48
C SER A 91 8.49 -3.64 5.70
N MET A 92 7.60 -3.22 4.79
CA MET A 92 6.87 -4.16 3.95
C MET A 92 7.81 -4.94 3.02
N ALA A 93 8.80 -4.24 2.45
CA ALA A 93 9.74 -4.84 1.50
C ALA A 93 10.57 -5.95 2.15
N ALA A 94 10.82 -5.86 3.45
CA ALA A 94 11.53 -6.91 4.17
C ALA A 94 10.81 -8.24 4.10
N SER A 95 9.49 -8.23 3.91
CA SER A 95 8.68 -9.44 3.81
C SER A 95 8.94 -10.22 2.53
N PHE A 96 9.55 -9.60 1.50
CA PHE A 96 9.94 -10.35 0.31
C PHE A 96 10.92 -11.47 0.65
N GLY A 97 11.85 -11.19 1.57
CA GLY A 97 12.82 -12.19 1.98
C GLY A 97 12.30 -13.15 3.03
N GLY A 98 11.29 -12.74 3.79
CA GLY A 98 10.76 -13.52 4.90
C GLY A 98 9.69 -14.53 4.53
N GLY A 99 9.19 -14.49 3.30
CA GLY A 99 8.20 -15.46 2.83
C GLY A 99 6.76 -15.16 3.24
N ASP A 100 6.50 -14.03 3.88
CA ASP A 100 5.13 -13.64 4.27
C ASP A 100 4.82 -12.23 3.77
N LEU A 101 4.77 -12.10 2.46
CA LEU A 101 4.52 -10.80 1.85
C LEU A 101 3.14 -10.25 2.22
N ALA A 102 2.12 -11.12 2.21
CA ALA A 102 0.76 -10.68 2.56
C ALA A 102 0.69 -10.13 3.97
N GLY A 103 1.28 -10.83 4.94
CA GLY A 103 1.33 -10.37 6.32
C GLY A 103 2.10 -9.07 6.46
N GLY A 104 3.20 -8.94 5.71
CA GLY A 104 3.99 -7.71 5.71
C GLY A 104 3.22 -6.52 5.18
N VAL A 105 2.48 -6.70 4.09
CA VAL A 105 1.68 -5.63 3.50
C VAL A 105 0.56 -5.22 4.47
N ILE A 106 -0.13 -6.19 5.06
CA ILE A 106 -1.20 -5.91 6.01
C ILE A 106 -0.66 -5.16 7.23
N SER A 107 0.48 -5.61 7.74
CA SER A 107 1.13 -4.97 8.89
C SER A 107 1.55 -3.54 8.57
N GLY A 108 2.10 -3.31 7.38
CA GLY A 108 2.48 -1.98 6.94
C GLY A 108 1.29 -1.06 6.73
N LEU A 109 0.18 -1.62 6.22
CA LEU A 109 -1.07 -0.88 6.08
C LEU A 109 -1.57 -0.41 7.44
N ASP A 110 -1.53 -1.31 8.43
CA ASP A 110 -1.92 -1.00 9.78
C ASP A 110 -1.04 0.11 10.38
N GLN A 111 0.26 0.05 10.10
CA GLN A 111 1.20 1.08 10.52
C GLN A 111 0.85 2.44 9.90
N LEU A 112 0.55 2.47 8.61
CA LEU A 112 0.17 3.70 7.92
C LEU A 112 -1.13 4.27 8.48
N ALA A 113 -2.11 3.42 8.75
CA ALA A 113 -3.38 3.84 9.32
C ALA A 113 -3.17 4.44 10.72
N THR A 114 -2.31 3.81 11.52
CA THR A 114 -1.99 4.31 12.85
C THR A 114 -1.33 5.69 12.77
N GLN A 115 -0.42 5.87 11.82
CA GLN A 115 0.27 7.15 11.64
C GLN A 115 -0.68 8.24 11.17
N ALA A 116 -1.63 7.91 10.31
CA ALA A 116 -2.64 8.86 9.85
C ALA A 116 -3.56 9.31 10.98
N GLY A 117 -3.82 8.42 11.92
CA GLY A 117 -4.70 8.70 13.03
C GLY A 117 -6.16 8.69 12.64
N LYS A 118 -7.03 8.92 13.59
CA LYS A 118 -8.47 8.95 13.37
C LYS A 118 -8.87 10.23 12.66
N HIS A 119 -9.91 10.15 11.84
CA HIS A 119 -10.42 11.32 11.17
C HIS A 119 -11.54 11.99 11.96
#